data_a5589cbaff23dc36f189b637d1fadc44
#
_entry.id   a5589cbaff23dc36f189b637d1fadc44
#
_cell.length_a   1.000
_cell.length_b   1.000
_cell.length_c   1.000
_cell.angle_alpha   90.00
_cell.angle_beta   90.00
_cell.angle_gamma   90.00
#
_symmetry.space_group_name_H-M   'P 1'
#
loop_
_entity.id
_entity.type
_entity.pdbx_description
1 polymer ?
#
loop_
_entity_poly.entity_id
_entity_poly.type
_entity_poly.pdbx_seq_one_letter_code
_entity_poly.pdbx_strand_id
1 'polypeptide(L)' 'MKVRELIQLLKKHNPEKDVRFRSGRLLYAITIVRENATFGLVELTNEEQDRKQKTK' A
#
# COMPACT_ATOMS: atom_id res chain seq x y z
N MET A 1 10.71 5.57 1.98
CA MET A 1 10.21 6.14 0.71
C MET A 1 9.14 7.18 1.00
N LYS A 2 9.25 8.34 0.39
CA LYS A 2 8.27 9.40 0.56
C LYS A 2 7.16 9.29 -0.48
N VAL A 3 5.99 9.86 -0.14
CA VAL A 3 4.85 9.84 -1.06
C VAL A 3 5.23 10.36 -2.45
N ARG A 4 5.96 11.48 -2.49
CA ARG A 4 6.36 12.07 -3.79
C ARG A 4 7.27 11.15 -4.58
N GLU A 5 8.09 10.37 -3.90
CA GLU A 5 8.97 9.41 -4.57
C GLU A 5 8.15 8.26 -5.17
N LEU A 6 7.17 7.77 -4.44
CA LEU A 6 6.30 6.71 -4.95
C LEU A 6 5.51 7.19 -6.16
N ILE A 7 4.99 8.41 -6.12
CA ILE A 7 4.26 8.98 -7.25
C ILE A 7 5.14 9.01 -8.49
N GLN A 8 6.39 9.45 -8.34
CA GLN A 8 7.31 9.53 -9.49
C GLN A 8 7.60 8.16 -10.07
N LEU A 9 7.77 7.16 -9.22
CA LEU A 9 8.02 5.80 -9.69
C LEU A 9 6.81 5.22 -10.40
N LEU A 10 5.62 5.46 -9.87
CA LEU A 10 4.39 4.94 -10.48
C LEU A 10 4.09 5.59 -11.81
N LYS A 11 4.45 6.86 -11.99
CA LYS A 11 4.21 7.58 -13.25
C LYS A 11 4.94 6.96 -14.43
N LYS A 12 5.96 6.15 -14.19
CA LYS A 12 6.71 5.50 -15.26
C LYS A 12 5.96 4.31 -15.86
N HIS A 13 4.84 3.95 -15.28
CA HIS A 13 4.09 2.78 -15.71
C HIS A 13 2.70 3.15 -16.20
N ASN A 14 2.09 2.22 -16.94
CA ASN A 14 0.74 2.39 -17.44
C ASN A 14 -0.23 2.60 -16.27
N PRO A 15 -1.00 3.70 -16.25
CA PRO A 15 -1.89 3.98 -15.11
C PRO A 15 -3.03 2.97 -14.95
N GLU A 16 -3.28 2.15 -15.97
CA GLU A 16 -4.34 1.13 -15.89
C GLU A 16 -3.83 -0.18 -15.30
N LYS A 17 -2.54 -0.31 -15.06
CA LYS A 17 -2.01 -1.52 -14.47
C LYS A 17 -2.26 -1.54 -12.97
N ASP A 18 -2.49 -2.74 -12.46
CA ASP A 18 -2.77 -2.95 -11.04
C ASP A 18 -1.50 -2.79 -10.22
N VAL A 19 -1.64 -2.23 -9.02
CA VAL A 19 -0.53 -2.12 -8.08
C VAL A 19 -0.76 -3.11 -6.96
N ARG A 20 0.22 -3.99 -6.73
CA ARG A 20 0.12 -4.99 -5.67
C ARG A 20 1.38 -4.98 -4.82
N PHE A 21 1.24 -5.37 -3.60
CA PHE A 21 2.37 -5.48 -2.68
C PHE A 21 2.84 -6.93 -2.64
N ARG A 22 4.13 -7.12 -2.88
CA ARG A 22 4.72 -8.46 -2.85
C ARG A 22 5.36 -8.73 -1.50
N SER A 23 5.00 -9.85 -0.89
CA SER A 23 5.63 -10.31 0.35
C SER A 23 5.99 -11.77 0.14
N GLY A 24 7.29 -12.04 -0.05
CA GLY A 24 7.75 -13.37 -0.36
C GLY A 24 7.17 -13.84 -1.68
N ARG A 25 6.37 -14.88 -1.65
CA ARG A 25 5.74 -15.43 -2.85
C ARG A 25 4.32 -14.92 -3.07
N LEU A 26 3.80 -14.14 -2.13
CA LEU A 26 2.41 -13.69 -2.18
C LEU A 26 2.33 -12.27 -2.67
N LEU A 27 1.27 -11.99 -3.42
CA LEU A 27 0.95 -10.65 -3.91
C LEU A 27 -0.37 -10.22 -3.29
N TYR A 28 -0.35 -9.09 -2.61
CA TYR A 28 -1.53 -8.59 -1.92
C TYR A 28 -2.08 -7.37 -2.65
N ALA A 29 -3.40 -7.35 -2.80
CA ALA A 29 -4.07 -6.19 -3.37
C ALA A 29 -3.92 -5.00 -2.45
N ILE A 30 -3.86 -3.80 -3.03
CA ILE A 30 -3.87 -2.57 -2.28
C ILE A 30 -5.21 -1.90 -2.54
N THR A 31 -6.07 -1.87 -1.53
CA THR A 31 -7.39 -1.26 -1.65
C THR A 31 -7.59 -0.12 -0.66
N ILE A 32 -6.66 0.03 0.27
CA ILE A 32 -6.73 1.09 1.27
C ILE A 32 -5.44 1.87 1.25
N VAL A 33 -5.56 3.18 1.12
CA VAL A 33 -4.42 4.10 1.23
C VAL A 33 -4.83 5.14 2.25
N ARG A 34 -4.12 5.20 3.36
CA ARG A 34 -4.52 6.11 4.41
C ARG A 34 -3.32 6.60 5.20
N GLU A 35 -3.51 7.73 5.87
CA GLU A 35 -2.50 8.29 6.74
C GLU A 35 -2.58 7.62 8.11
N ASN A 36 -1.42 7.27 8.64
CA ASN A 36 -1.30 6.75 9.99
C ASN A 36 -0.62 7.81 10.84
N ALA A 37 -1.42 8.59 11.56
CA ALA A 37 -0.91 9.72 12.33
C ALA A 37 -0.03 9.28 13.50
N THR A 38 -0.32 8.10 14.05
CA THR A 38 0.44 7.59 15.19
C THR A 38 1.91 7.40 14.84
N PHE A 39 2.19 6.90 13.64
CA PHE A 39 3.56 6.66 13.19
C PHE A 39 4.04 7.71 12.20
N GLY A 40 3.20 8.69 11.86
CA GLY A 40 3.57 9.77 10.97
C GLY A 40 3.89 9.30 9.55
N LEU A 41 3.09 8.38 9.02
CA LEU A 41 3.35 7.82 7.69
C LEU A 41 2.03 7.56 6.95
N VAL A 42 2.17 7.24 5.66
CA VAL A 42 1.05 6.80 4.84
C VAL A 42 1.20 5.29 4.64
N GLU A 43 0.13 4.56 4.85
CA GLU A 43 0.18 3.11 4.69
C GLU A 43 -0.70 2.64 3.53
N LEU A 44 -0.24 1.58 2.89
CA LEU A 44 -0.93 0.92 1.80
C LEU A 44 -1.31 -0.48 2.29
N THR A 45 -2.61 -0.79 2.26
CA THR A 45 -3.05 -2.05 2.81
C THR A 45 -4.33 -2.51 2.12
N ASN A 46 -4.96 -3.54 2.64
CA ASN A 46 -6.26 -3.98 2.17
C ASN A 46 -7.09 -4.40 3.38
N GLU A 47 -8.36 -4.69 3.12
CA GLU A 47 -9.30 -4.97 4.20
C GLU A 47 -8.93 -6.22 4.99
N GLU A 48 -8.43 -7.23 4.30
CA GLU A 48 -8.03 -8.47 4.96
C GLU A 48 -6.87 -8.26 5.92
N GLN A 49 -5.84 -7.54 5.48
CA GLN A 49 -4.67 -7.27 6.31
C GLN A 49 -5.02 -6.32 7.44
N ASP A 50 -5.90 -5.37 7.18
CA ASP A 50 -6.33 -4.42 8.20
C ASP A 50 -7.08 -5.13 9.31
N ARG A 51 -7.95 -6.08 8.96
CA ARG A 51 -8.68 -6.87 9.95
C ARG A 51 -7.76 -7.73 10.79
N LYS A 52 -6.73 -8.30 10.19
CA LYS A 52 -5.77 -9.14 10.92
C LYS A 52 -5.06 -8.35 12.01
N GLN A 53 -4.76 -7.09 11.73
CA GLN A 53 -4.10 -6.26 12.71
C GLN A 53 -5.00 -5.85 13.85
N LYS A 54 -6.30 -5.78 13.60
CA LYS A 54 -7.27 -5.41 14.63
C LYS A 54 -7.64 -6.56 15.54
N THR A 55 -7.50 -7.76 15.04
CA THR A 55 -7.87 -8.96 15.81
C THR A 55 -6.66 -9.42 16.60
N LYS A 56 -6.64 -9.13 17.82
CA LYS A 56 -5.50 -9.53 18.64
C LYS A 56 -5.93 -10.43 19.74
#